data_15a30c09b9afe36ab8542410c9704b85
#
_entry.id   15a30c09b9afe36ab8542410c9704b85
#
_cell.length_a   1.000
_cell.length_b   1.000
_cell.length_c   1.000
_cell.angle_alpha   90.00
_cell.angle_beta   90.00
_cell.angle_gamma   90.00
#
_symmetry.space_group_name_H-M   'P 1'
#
loop_
_entity.id
_entity.type
_entity.pdbx_description
1 polymer ?
#
loop_
_entity_poly.entity_id
_entity_poly.type
_entity_poly.pdbx_seq_one_letter_code
_entity_poly.pdbx_strand_id
1 'polypeptide(L)'
;MRRLKGGRASFYVILALMTTGCGGPGEPPAASATPAPAAGAGTFAADVAFLQAHTPVVVLASPDGRAQVAIAPAYQGRVMTSSAEGADGASFGYIHRPGVQAGARQPHMTVLGGEDRFWLGPEGGQYALYFAPGAAFDADHWQVPEPIDWDAWPVAAQSDREVSFERDMTLTNYSGTRFSLRVNRIVRLLDRDALAKDFGQAPGAGVNVVTYETDNRITNTGTAAWKKDTGLVSIWILGMYRPAPRTTVVIPFVAGADSSRGPIVNDKYFGKIDADRLRVTDSALFFKADGQKRGKIGVPRPRARDVAGSYDPERRVLTLVKFTLPAGATDYVNSMWERQQQPFAGDVVNSYNDGPMTPGAAPMGPFYEIESSSPAAALAPSASLTHVHRTFHLQGPEAELDAIARAALGVSLADIVGKN
;
A
#
# COMPACT_ATOMS: atom_id res chain seq x y z
N MET A 1 29.29 6.33 66.41
CA MET A 1 28.76 7.00 67.62
C MET A 1 27.37 7.58 67.32
N ARG A 2 26.40 7.22 68.23
CA ARG A 2 25.03 7.78 68.46
C ARG A 2 23.98 7.67 67.35
N ARG A 3 23.07 6.73 67.45
CA ARG A 3 21.83 6.55 68.29
C ARG A 3 20.61 7.22 67.64
N LEU A 4 19.77 6.42 67.05
CA LEU A 4 18.43 5.91 67.44
C LEU A 4 17.47 6.88 68.18
N LYS A 5 16.25 7.03 67.60
CA LYS A 5 14.89 7.08 68.26
C LYS A 5 13.88 7.28 67.13
N GLY A 6 12.84 6.51 66.85
CA GLY A 6 11.91 5.80 67.81
C GLY A 6 10.62 6.61 67.89
N GLY A 7 9.55 6.23 67.19
CA GLY A 7 8.22 6.86 67.25
C GLY A 7 7.10 5.90 66.80
N ARG A 8 6.19 5.63 67.70
CA ARG A 8 5.20 4.55 67.83
C ARG A 8 4.01 4.63 66.83
N ALA A 9 3.55 3.45 66.51
CA ALA A 9 2.25 3.18 65.92
C ALA A 9 1.09 3.44 66.89
N SER A 10 -0.03 3.90 66.36
CA SER A 10 -1.34 3.86 67.07
C SER A 10 -2.37 3.21 66.12
N PHE A 11 -2.85 2.06 66.58
CA PHE A 11 -4.00 1.35 66.02
C PHE A 11 -5.31 2.02 66.44
N TYR A 12 -6.20 2.27 65.50
CA TYR A 12 -7.63 2.47 65.78
C TYR A 12 -8.43 1.37 65.10
N VAL A 13 -9.09 0.57 65.94
CA VAL A 13 -10.09 -0.42 65.56
C VAL A 13 -11.42 0.33 65.46
N ILE A 14 -12.10 0.25 64.35
CA ILE A 14 -13.52 0.64 64.19
C ILE A 14 -14.31 -0.57 63.76
N LEU A 15 -15.30 -0.88 64.56
CA LEU A 15 -16.27 -1.96 64.50
C LEU A 15 -17.29 -1.67 63.39
N ALA A 16 -17.46 -2.59 62.42
CA ALA A 16 -18.45 -2.46 61.37
C ALA A 16 -19.75 -3.20 61.78
N LEU A 17 -20.87 -2.50 61.74
CA LEU A 17 -22.19 -3.07 61.78
C LEU A 17 -22.57 -3.63 60.41
N MET A 18 -22.99 -4.88 60.37
CA MET A 18 -23.61 -5.51 59.21
C MET A 18 -25.07 -5.05 59.10
N THR A 19 -25.43 -4.50 57.95
CA THR A 19 -26.84 -4.46 57.51
C THR A 19 -26.96 -5.27 56.21
N THR A 20 -27.79 -6.32 56.28
CA THR A 20 -28.17 -7.14 55.14
C THR A 20 -29.15 -6.37 54.27
N GLY A 21 -28.71 -6.03 53.02
CA GLY A 21 -29.61 -5.51 51.98
C GLY A 21 -29.68 -6.50 50.82
N CYS A 22 -30.86 -7.01 50.48
CA CYS A 22 -31.13 -7.81 49.27
C CYS A 22 -30.86 -6.95 48.04
N GLY A 23 -29.83 -7.33 47.25
CA GLY A 23 -29.57 -6.77 45.95
C GLY A 23 -30.17 -7.66 44.84
N GLY A 24 -31.01 -7.05 44.01
CA GLY A 24 -31.51 -7.66 42.77
C GLY A 24 -30.40 -7.81 41.72
N PRO A 25 -30.64 -8.59 40.63
CA PRO A 25 -29.62 -8.88 39.63
C PRO A 25 -29.16 -7.61 38.92
N GLY A 26 -27.86 -7.33 39.01
CA GLY A 26 -27.23 -6.18 38.35
C GLY A 26 -27.30 -6.28 36.84
N GLU A 27 -27.72 -5.19 36.24
CA GLU A 27 -27.73 -4.96 34.81
C GLU A 27 -26.28 -5.06 34.26
N PRO A 28 -26.00 -5.76 33.14
CA PRO A 28 -24.66 -5.83 32.60
C PRO A 28 -24.23 -4.43 32.11
N PRO A 29 -22.93 -4.09 32.20
CA PRO A 29 -22.45 -2.78 31.75
C PRO A 29 -22.74 -2.61 30.26
N ALA A 30 -23.39 -1.49 29.92
CA ALA A 30 -23.66 -1.11 28.54
C ALA A 30 -22.36 -1.09 27.74
N ALA A 31 -22.29 -1.92 26.68
CA ALA A 31 -21.20 -1.89 25.72
C ALA A 31 -21.12 -0.47 25.15
N SER A 32 -19.95 0.16 25.27
CA SER A 32 -19.66 1.44 24.65
C SER A 32 -19.87 1.32 23.15
N ALA A 33 -20.99 1.85 22.65
CA ALA A 33 -21.23 1.97 21.22
C ALA A 33 -20.13 2.82 20.60
N THR A 34 -19.36 2.25 19.69
CA THR A 34 -18.47 3.00 18.81
C THR A 34 -19.32 4.07 18.11
N PRO A 35 -18.93 5.36 18.15
CA PRO A 35 -19.70 6.38 17.47
C PRO A 35 -19.84 6.04 15.99
N ALA A 36 -21.07 6.04 15.47
CA ALA A 36 -21.32 5.93 14.05
C ALA A 36 -20.52 7.03 13.31
N PRO A 37 -19.88 6.74 12.16
CA PRO A 37 -19.19 7.75 11.39
C PRO A 37 -20.18 8.86 11.04
N ALA A 38 -19.74 10.12 11.20
CA ALA A 38 -20.54 11.29 10.86
C ALA A 38 -21.07 11.17 9.43
N ALA A 39 -22.33 11.54 9.19
CA ALA A 39 -22.94 11.56 7.87
C ALA A 39 -22.02 12.33 6.90
N GLY A 40 -21.58 11.68 5.80
CA GLY A 40 -20.59 12.20 4.84
C GLY A 40 -19.16 11.68 5.00
N ALA A 41 -18.79 11.04 6.12
CA ALA A 41 -17.48 10.42 6.29
C ALA A 41 -17.34 9.24 5.33
N GLY A 42 -16.32 9.31 4.44
CA GLY A 42 -16.03 8.24 3.46
C GLY A 42 -16.47 8.54 2.04
N THR A 43 -17.06 9.72 1.75
CA THR A 43 -17.30 10.19 0.39
C THR A 43 -16.05 10.86 -0.19
N PHE A 44 -15.95 10.86 -1.52
CA PHE A 44 -14.86 11.51 -2.23
C PHE A 44 -14.78 13.02 -1.91
N ALA A 45 -15.91 13.72 -1.94
CA ALA A 45 -15.95 15.15 -1.62
C ALA A 45 -15.46 15.45 -0.20
N ALA A 46 -15.85 14.63 0.79
CA ALA A 46 -15.40 14.83 2.18
C ALA A 46 -13.88 14.60 2.34
N ASP A 47 -13.32 13.64 1.62
CA ASP A 47 -11.87 13.39 1.63
C ASP A 47 -11.10 14.48 0.86
N VAL A 48 -11.62 14.93 -0.29
CA VAL A 48 -11.01 16.06 -1.04
C VAL A 48 -11.03 17.34 -0.21
N ALA A 49 -12.18 17.69 0.41
CA ALA A 49 -12.28 18.87 1.28
C ALA A 49 -11.30 18.79 2.46
N PHE A 50 -11.18 17.61 3.07
CA PHE A 50 -10.19 17.39 4.12
C PHE A 50 -8.76 17.61 3.62
N LEU A 51 -8.39 17.03 2.48
CA LEU A 51 -7.05 17.19 1.91
C LEU A 51 -6.77 18.66 1.56
N GLN A 52 -7.71 19.35 0.92
CA GLN A 52 -7.58 20.77 0.52
C GLN A 52 -7.40 21.72 1.69
N ALA A 53 -7.91 21.37 2.88
CA ALA A 53 -7.67 22.13 4.10
C ALA A 53 -6.21 22.05 4.59
N HIS A 54 -5.40 21.09 4.08
CA HIS A 54 -4.05 20.82 4.58
C HIS A 54 -2.96 20.87 3.47
N THR A 55 -3.34 20.65 2.21
CA THR A 55 -2.39 20.60 1.08
C THR A 55 -3.08 20.95 -0.24
N PRO A 56 -2.36 21.48 -1.25
CA PRO A 56 -2.89 21.60 -2.62
C PRO A 56 -3.32 20.23 -3.17
N VAL A 57 -4.50 20.19 -3.81
CA VAL A 57 -5.05 18.99 -4.45
C VAL A 57 -5.43 19.30 -5.90
N VAL A 58 -4.97 18.45 -6.82
CA VAL A 58 -5.44 18.39 -8.21
C VAL A 58 -6.51 17.31 -8.29
N VAL A 59 -7.66 17.63 -8.88
CA VAL A 59 -8.72 16.66 -9.15
C VAL A 59 -8.84 16.48 -10.65
N LEU A 60 -8.63 15.26 -11.14
CA LEU A 60 -8.94 14.86 -12.52
C LEU A 60 -10.35 14.30 -12.55
N ALA A 61 -11.13 14.63 -13.58
CA ALA A 61 -12.52 14.18 -13.70
C ALA A 61 -12.87 13.74 -15.12
N SER A 62 -13.72 12.71 -15.22
CA SER A 62 -14.36 12.36 -16.49
C SER A 62 -15.35 13.43 -16.92
N PRO A 63 -15.72 13.53 -18.22
CA PRO A 63 -16.65 14.56 -18.70
C PRO A 63 -18.02 14.54 -18.02
N ASP A 64 -18.48 13.37 -17.55
CA ASP A 64 -19.73 13.21 -16.79
C ASP A 64 -19.54 13.42 -15.27
N GLY A 65 -18.33 13.68 -14.81
CA GLY A 65 -17.98 13.91 -13.41
C GLY A 65 -18.06 12.67 -12.52
N ARG A 66 -18.32 11.48 -13.07
CA ARG A 66 -18.50 10.25 -12.26
C ARG A 66 -17.17 9.65 -11.82
N ALA A 67 -16.21 9.49 -12.73
CA ALA A 67 -14.86 9.05 -12.39
C ALA A 67 -14.02 10.27 -11.98
N GLN A 68 -13.49 10.24 -10.77
CA GLN A 68 -12.69 11.33 -10.22
C GLN A 68 -11.45 10.77 -9.51
N VAL A 69 -10.33 11.49 -9.60
CA VAL A 69 -9.05 11.12 -8.96
C VAL A 69 -8.45 12.36 -8.30
N ALA A 70 -8.14 12.28 -7.01
CA ALA A 70 -7.53 13.35 -6.24
C ALA A 70 -6.03 13.10 -6.03
N ILE A 71 -5.20 14.04 -6.46
CA ILE A 71 -3.74 13.96 -6.43
C ILE A 71 -3.17 15.08 -5.56
N ALA A 72 -2.18 14.77 -4.72
CA ALA A 72 -1.48 15.73 -3.89
C ALA A 72 -0.05 15.97 -4.42
N PRO A 73 0.23 17.11 -5.09
CA PRO A 73 1.57 17.46 -5.56
C PRO A 73 2.60 17.53 -4.44
N ALA A 74 2.22 18.07 -3.29
CA ALA A 74 3.09 18.15 -2.12
C ALA A 74 3.49 16.78 -1.53
N TYR A 75 2.83 15.70 -1.93
CA TYR A 75 3.10 14.34 -1.50
C TYR A 75 3.62 13.48 -2.67
N GLN A 76 4.60 13.98 -3.42
CA GLN A 76 5.25 13.31 -4.57
C GLN A 76 4.28 13.00 -5.73
N GLY A 77 3.29 13.86 -5.99
CA GLY A 77 2.27 13.58 -7.00
C GLY A 77 1.46 12.31 -6.70
N ARG A 78 1.25 12.03 -5.41
CA ARG A 78 0.55 10.84 -4.91
C ARG A 78 -0.93 10.91 -5.25
N VAL A 79 -1.48 9.83 -5.80
CA VAL A 79 -2.93 9.65 -5.86
C VAL A 79 -3.43 9.35 -4.44
N MET A 80 -4.19 10.26 -3.87
CA MET A 80 -4.67 10.12 -2.49
C MET A 80 -5.93 9.26 -2.42
N THR A 81 -6.86 9.51 -3.33
CA THR A 81 -8.12 8.74 -3.41
C THR A 81 -8.79 8.95 -4.76
N SER A 82 -9.71 8.05 -5.10
CA SER A 82 -10.54 8.12 -6.31
C SER A 82 -12.00 7.77 -6.01
N SER A 83 -12.89 8.06 -6.96
CA SER A 83 -14.31 7.69 -6.90
C SER A 83 -14.84 7.32 -8.27
N ALA A 84 -15.76 6.37 -8.33
CA ALA A 84 -16.47 5.93 -9.52
C ALA A 84 -17.88 6.51 -9.66
N GLU A 85 -18.34 7.28 -8.65
CA GLU A 85 -19.69 7.84 -8.58
C GLU A 85 -19.71 9.35 -8.27
N GLY A 86 -18.63 10.05 -8.63
CA GLY A 86 -18.50 11.49 -8.44
C GLY A 86 -18.25 11.89 -6.99
N ALA A 87 -18.60 13.12 -6.66
CA ALA A 87 -18.31 13.75 -5.37
C ALA A 87 -18.92 13.02 -4.17
N ASP A 88 -20.14 12.54 -4.31
CA ASP A 88 -20.89 11.85 -3.26
C ASP A 88 -20.59 10.33 -3.20
N GLY A 89 -19.86 9.83 -4.19
CA GLY A 89 -19.48 8.43 -4.29
C GLY A 89 -18.45 8.00 -3.23
N ALA A 90 -18.27 6.69 -3.10
CA ALA A 90 -17.28 6.10 -2.20
C ALA A 90 -15.87 6.58 -2.55
N SER A 91 -15.08 6.84 -1.51
CA SER A 91 -13.66 7.15 -1.60
C SER A 91 -12.87 5.87 -1.37
N PHE A 92 -12.07 5.45 -2.37
CA PHE A 92 -11.43 4.12 -2.34
C PHE A 92 -10.09 4.11 -1.59
N GLY A 93 -9.35 5.21 -1.63
CA GLY A 93 -8.04 5.32 -0.99
C GLY A 93 -8.09 5.35 0.53
N TYR A 94 -7.08 4.78 1.16
CA TYR A 94 -6.82 5.02 2.57
C TYR A 94 -6.09 6.36 2.73
N ILE A 95 -6.62 7.26 3.55
CA ILE A 95 -6.00 8.53 3.92
C ILE A 95 -5.70 8.51 5.41
N HIS A 96 -4.44 8.63 5.77
CA HIS A 96 -4.03 8.73 7.17
C HIS A 96 -4.21 10.17 7.67
N ARG A 97 -5.44 10.48 8.08
CA ARG A 97 -5.82 11.85 8.51
C ARG A 97 -4.90 12.46 9.57
N PRO A 98 -4.48 11.74 10.63
CA PRO A 98 -3.54 12.30 11.61
C PRO A 98 -2.21 12.73 11.01
N GLY A 99 -1.63 11.93 10.08
CA GLY A 99 -0.38 12.29 9.41
C GLY A 99 -0.51 13.51 8.50
N VAL A 100 -1.63 13.61 7.75
CA VAL A 100 -1.94 14.78 6.92
C VAL A 100 -2.12 16.03 7.78
N GLN A 101 -2.86 15.93 8.90
CA GLN A 101 -3.08 17.03 9.84
C GLN A 101 -1.82 17.50 10.55
N ALA A 102 -0.88 16.60 10.81
CA ALA A 102 0.38 16.95 11.46
C ALA A 102 1.22 17.93 10.61
N GLY A 103 1.08 17.89 9.27
CA GLY A 103 1.76 18.81 8.36
C GLY A 103 3.27 18.85 8.52
N ALA A 104 3.89 17.78 9.03
CA ALA A 104 5.29 17.68 9.34
C ALA A 104 5.82 16.27 9.04
N ARG A 105 7.07 16.20 8.58
CA ARG A 105 7.76 14.92 8.40
C ARG A 105 7.83 14.16 9.70
N GLN A 106 7.55 12.86 9.64
CA GLN A 106 7.61 11.96 10.79
C GLN A 106 8.94 11.16 10.77
N PRO A 107 9.42 10.69 11.95
CA PRO A 107 10.52 9.73 11.99
C PRO A 107 10.20 8.48 11.17
N HIS A 108 11.23 7.89 10.56
CA HIS A 108 11.17 6.69 9.74
C HIS A 108 10.36 6.85 8.44
N MET A 109 9.08 7.11 8.49
CA MET A 109 8.18 7.29 7.35
C MET A 109 7.05 8.24 7.71
N THR A 110 6.74 9.15 6.80
CA THR A 110 5.54 10.00 6.93
C THR A 110 4.32 9.26 6.39
N VAL A 111 3.50 8.74 7.30
CA VAL A 111 2.29 8.01 6.93
C VAL A 111 1.21 8.99 6.49
N LEU A 112 0.90 9.01 5.20
CA LEU A 112 -0.12 9.89 4.59
C LEU A 112 -1.28 9.12 3.96
N GLY A 113 -1.06 7.84 3.63
CA GLY A 113 -1.99 7.04 2.83
C GLY A 113 -1.77 7.24 1.33
N GLY A 114 -2.81 6.98 0.53
CA GLY A 114 -2.85 7.19 -0.91
C GLY A 114 -2.88 5.89 -1.72
N GLU A 115 -3.67 5.89 -2.79
CA GLU A 115 -3.89 4.73 -3.67
C GLU A 115 -2.72 4.42 -4.59
N ASP A 116 -1.82 5.38 -4.82
CA ASP A 116 -0.65 5.18 -5.67
C ASP A 116 0.46 6.12 -5.21
N ARG A 117 1.45 5.54 -4.58
CA ARG A 117 2.63 6.20 -4.01
C ARG A 117 3.86 5.74 -4.77
N PHE A 118 4.68 6.69 -5.23
CA PHE A 118 5.96 6.41 -5.87
C PHE A 118 7.07 6.25 -4.84
N TRP A 119 7.69 5.10 -4.83
CA TRP A 119 8.94 4.83 -4.12
C TRP A 119 9.97 4.22 -5.07
N LEU A 120 11.19 4.03 -4.55
CA LEU A 120 12.28 3.32 -5.21
C LEU A 120 12.78 2.21 -4.28
N GLY A 121 12.98 1.00 -4.84
CA GLY A 121 13.64 -0.09 -4.16
C GLY A 121 15.12 -0.21 -4.55
N PRO A 122 15.90 -1.06 -3.83
CA PRO A 122 15.47 -1.99 -2.78
C PRO A 122 15.30 -1.33 -1.42
N GLU A 123 14.35 -1.87 -0.64
CA GLU A 123 14.13 -1.44 0.73
C GLU A 123 15.22 -1.95 1.69
N GLY A 124 15.55 -3.23 1.60
CA GLY A 124 16.56 -3.89 2.45
C GLY A 124 17.75 -4.43 1.66
N GLY A 125 18.69 -5.04 2.38
CA GLY A 125 19.87 -5.68 1.82
C GLY A 125 21.06 -4.74 1.60
N GLN A 126 22.14 -5.30 1.08
CA GLN A 126 23.40 -4.60 0.87
C GLN A 126 23.35 -3.42 -0.10
N TYR A 127 22.26 -3.25 -0.83
CA TYR A 127 22.02 -2.12 -1.74
C TYR A 127 20.81 -1.28 -1.34
N ALA A 128 20.30 -1.46 -0.11
CA ALA A 128 19.13 -0.76 0.41
C ALA A 128 19.22 0.76 0.29
N LEU A 129 18.10 1.41 -0.03
CA LEU A 129 17.98 2.87 -0.01
C LEU A 129 17.53 3.39 1.36
N TYR A 130 17.00 2.51 2.23
CA TYR A 130 16.29 2.86 3.48
C TYR A 130 17.15 2.66 4.75
N PHE A 131 18.41 2.27 4.59
CA PHE A 131 19.33 2.05 5.69
C PHE A 131 20.65 2.77 5.42
N ALA A 132 21.16 3.47 6.43
CA ALA A 132 22.46 4.09 6.35
C ALA A 132 23.58 3.03 6.25
N PRO A 133 24.72 3.32 5.59
CA PRO A 133 25.85 2.41 5.53
C PRO A 133 26.27 1.88 6.90
N GLY A 134 26.33 0.56 7.06
CA GLY A 134 26.72 -0.10 8.31
C GLY A 134 25.62 -0.26 9.35
N ALA A 135 24.43 0.30 9.15
CA ALA A 135 23.30 0.15 10.06
C ALA A 135 22.79 -1.30 10.10
N ALA A 136 22.17 -1.70 11.21
CA ALA A 136 21.43 -2.96 11.31
C ALA A 136 20.15 -2.89 10.46
N PHE A 137 19.71 -4.04 9.95
CA PHE A 137 18.45 -4.14 9.21
C PHE A 137 17.30 -4.41 10.19
N ASP A 138 16.90 -3.38 10.93
CA ASP A 138 15.80 -3.40 11.90
C ASP A 138 14.96 -2.13 11.80
N ALA A 139 13.85 -2.08 12.54
CA ALA A 139 12.91 -0.97 12.48
C ALA A 139 13.49 0.35 12.99
N ASP A 140 14.44 0.32 13.93
CA ASP A 140 15.03 1.52 14.54
C ASP A 140 15.97 2.25 13.57
N HIS A 141 16.55 1.52 12.60
CA HIS A 141 17.47 2.07 11.60
C HIS A 141 16.82 2.29 10.23
N TRP A 142 15.59 1.81 10.03
CA TRP A 142 14.85 1.98 8.78
C TRP A 142 14.39 3.42 8.63
N GLN A 143 14.68 4.02 7.47
CA GLN A 143 14.33 5.42 7.19
C GLN A 143 14.02 5.61 5.72
N VAL A 144 12.81 6.06 5.40
CA VAL A 144 12.45 6.40 4.01
C VAL A 144 13.26 7.63 3.55
N PRO A 145 13.91 7.59 2.37
CA PRO A 145 14.60 8.73 1.81
C PRO A 145 13.68 9.94 1.61
N GLU A 146 14.09 11.11 2.09
CA GLU A 146 13.29 12.32 2.08
C GLU A 146 12.70 12.69 0.70
N PRO A 147 13.44 12.57 -0.43
CA PRO A 147 12.89 12.92 -1.74
C PRO A 147 11.67 12.11 -2.19
N ILE A 148 11.46 10.92 -1.62
CA ILE A 148 10.33 10.03 -1.91
C ILE A 148 9.36 9.87 -0.74
N ASP A 149 9.66 10.47 0.44
CA ASP A 149 8.79 10.47 1.62
C ASP A 149 8.04 11.79 1.81
N TRP A 150 8.77 12.92 1.73
CA TRP A 150 8.27 14.22 2.18
C TRP A 150 8.39 15.36 1.16
N ASP A 151 9.37 15.34 0.26
CA ASP A 151 9.59 16.42 -0.71
C ASP A 151 8.38 16.63 -1.62
N ALA A 152 7.96 17.88 -1.78
CA ALA A 152 6.96 18.26 -2.79
C ALA A 152 7.53 18.12 -4.21
N TRP A 153 6.71 17.61 -5.12
CA TRP A 153 7.07 17.54 -6.54
C TRP A 153 6.32 18.60 -7.33
N PRO A 154 7.02 19.48 -8.08
CA PRO A 154 6.37 20.51 -8.86
C PRO A 154 5.52 19.91 -9.99
N VAL A 155 4.35 20.50 -10.20
CA VAL A 155 3.51 20.22 -11.37
C VAL A 155 4.22 20.78 -12.60
N ALA A 156 4.52 19.91 -13.57
CA ALA A 156 5.14 20.29 -14.84
C ALA A 156 4.08 20.67 -15.89
N ALA A 157 2.98 19.93 -15.94
CA ALA A 157 1.81 20.22 -16.79
C ALA A 157 0.54 19.65 -16.18
N GLN A 158 -0.61 20.23 -16.53
CA GLN A 158 -1.92 19.79 -16.05
C GLN A 158 -3.00 20.04 -17.09
N SER A 159 -3.94 19.09 -17.17
CA SER A 159 -5.22 19.19 -17.89
C SER A 159 -6.35 18.64 -17.02
N ASP A 160 -7.57 18.58 -17.55
CA ASP A 160 -8.71 17.99 -16.81
C ASP A 160 -8.56 16.48 -16.53
N ARG A 161 -7.68 15.81 -17.30
CA ARG A 161 -7.53 14.34 -17.26
C ARG A 161 -6.11 13.87 -17.03
N GLU A 162 -5.15 14.75 -16.92
CA GLU A 162 -3.75 14.41 -16.74
C GLU A 162 -3.01 15.46 -15.92
N VAL A 163 -2.13 15.02 -15.06
CA VAL A 163 -1.15 15.88 -14.38
C VAL A 163 0.20 15.21 -14.40
N SER A 164 1.25 16.00 -14.66
CA SER A 164 2.63 15.50 -14.70
C SER A 164 3.52 16.23 -13.72
N PHE A 165 4.54 15.50 -13.25
CA PHE A 165 5.52 15.95 -12.28
C PHE A 165 6.92 15.63 -12.77
N GLU A 166 7.88 16.48 -12.43
CA GLU A 166 9.30 16.25 -12.67
C GLU A 166 10.09 16.56 -11.41
N ARG A 167 11.01 15.68 -11.02
CA ARG A 167 11.87 15.87 -9.86
C ARG A 167 13.26 15.28 -10.09
N ASP A 168 14.28 16.11 -9.95
CA ASP A 168 15.67 15.65 -9.83
C ASP A 168 15.97 15.31 -8.38
N MET A 169 16.65 14.19 -8.15
CA MET A 169 17.08 13.78 -6.83
C MET A 169 18.38 12.99 -6.83
N THR A 170 19.01 12.93 -5.68
CA THR A 170 20.17 12.05 -5.45
C THR A 170 19.87 11.16 -4.27
N LEU A 171 20.06 9.85 -4.44
CA LEU A 171 19.95 8.85 -3.40
C LEU A 171 21.29 8.14 -3.20
N THR A 172 21.55 7.69 -1.98
CA THR A 172 22.76 6.91 -1.68
C THR A 172 22.30 5.59 -1.08
N ASN A 173 22.77 4.47 -1.62
CA ASN A 173 22.43 3.16 -1.10
C ASN A 173 23.35 2.74 0.07
N TYR A 174 23.01 1.64 0.72
CA TYR A 174 23.75 1.07 1.86
C TYR A 174 25.25 0.82 1.58
N SER A 175 25.62 0.48 0.34
CA SER A 175 27.01 0.28 -0.07
C SER A 175 27.75 1.59 -0.43
N GLY A 176 27.08 2.75 -0.30
CA GLY A 176 27.67 4.06 -0.54
C GLY A 176 27.58 4.53 -2.00
N THR A 177 26.92 3.79 -2.89
CA THR A 177 26.74 4.21 -4.29
C THR A 177 25.69 5.33 -4.37
N ARG A 178 26.03 6.40 -5.08
CA ARG A 178 25.16 7.54 -5.33
C ARG A 178 24.45 7.40 -6.67
N PHE A 179 23.13 7.55 -6.65
CA PHE A 179 22.26 7.59 -7.82
C PHE A 179 21.75 9.02 -8.00
N SER A 180 22.25 9.71 -9.02
CA SER A 180 21.64 10.97 -9.49
C SER A 180 20.61 10.63 -10.55
N LEU A 181 19.37 10.99 -10.31
CA LEU A 181 18.28 10.60 -11.20
C LEU A 181 17.23 11.70 -11.33
N ARG A 182 16.55 11.69 -12.47
CA ARG A 182 15.32 12.44 -12.70
C ARG A 182 14.15 11.49 -12.70
N VAL A 183 13.10 11.85 -11.98
CA VAL A 183 11.79 11.20 -12.06
C VAL A 183 10.87 12.07 -12.91
N ASN A 184 10.22 11.44 -13.90
CA ASN A 184 9.04 11.99 -14.57
C ASN A 184 7.88 11.06 -14.19
N ARG A 185 6.81 11.64 -13.64
CA ARG A 185 5.61 10.92 -13.24
C ARG A 185 4.40 11.59 -13.86
N ILE A 186 3.55 10.81 -14.50
CA ILE A 186 2.29 11.27 -15.09
C ILE A 186 1.15 10.48 -14.49
N VAL A 187 0.12 11.16 -14.02
CA VAL A 187 -1.13 10.55 -13.58
C VAL A 187 -2.21 10.88 -14.60
N ARG A 188 -2.86 9.86 -15.16
CA ARG A 188 -3.92 9.99 -16.17
C ARG A 188 -5.20 9.32 -15.70
N LEU A 189 -6.32 10.02 -15.80
CA LEU A 189 -7.64 9.42 -15.71
C LEU A 189 -7.95 8.76 -17.06
N LEU A 190 -8.22 7.46 -17.06
CA LEU A 190 -8.53 6.68 -18.25
C LEU A 190 -10.04 6.60 -18.48
N ASP A 191 -10.41 6.23 -19.71
CA ASP A 191 -11.80 5.97 -20.05
C ASP A 191 -12.25 4.59 -19.53
N ARG A 192 -13.56 4.44 -19.37
CA ARG A 192 -14.20 3.19 -18.94
C ARG A 192 -13.84 1.98 -19.79
N ASP A 193 -13.54 2.17 -21.08
CA ASP A 193 -13.14 1.12 -22.01
C ASP A 193 -11.72 0.55 -21.78
N ALA A 194 -10.91 1.21 -20.96
CA ALA A 194 -9.58 0.72 -20.55
C ALA A 194 -9.67 -0.69 -19.95
N LEU A 195 -10.74 -1.00 -19.22
CA LEU A 195 -10.96 -2.33 -18.65
C LEU A 195 -11.06 -3.40 -19.75
N ALA A 196 -11.85 -3.14 -20.80
CA ALA A 196 -11.99 -4.07 -21.92
C ALA A 196 -10.68 -4.22 -22.71
N LYS A 197 -9.94 -3.14 -22.88
CA LYS A 197 -8.63 -3.15 -23.54
C LYS A 197 -7.60 -3.99 -22.78
N ASP A 198 -7.60 -3.93 -21.47
CA ASP A 198 -6.61 -4.61 -20.62
C ASP A 198 -6.97 -6.06 -20.29
N PHE A 199 -8.26 -6.37 -20.15
CA PHE A 199 -8.73 -7.68 -19.66
C PHE A 199 -9.72 -8.40 -20.60
N GLY A 200 -10.08 -7.79 -21.72
CA GLY A 200 -11.02 -8.38 -22.68
C GLY A 200 -12.48 -8.39 -22.23
N GLN A 201 -12.79 -7.81 -21.06
CA GLN A 201 -14.13 -7.78 -20.46
C GLN A 201 -14.59 -6.34 -20.25
N ALA A 202 -15.64 -5.93 -20.96
CA ALA A 202 -16.25 -4.63 -20.72
C ALA A 202 -17.06 -4.64 -19.42
N PRO A 203 -17.07 -3.54 -18.66
CA PRO A 203 -17.96 -3.42 -17.50
C PRO A 203 -19.40 -3.28 -17.95
N GLY A 204 -20.33 -4.02 -17.33
CA GLY A 204 -21.77 -3.89 -17.55
C GLY A 204 -22.31 -2.53 -17.11
N ALA A 205 -23.53 -2.21 -17.52
CA ALA A 205 -24.14 -0.89 -17.23
C ALA A 205 -24.32 -0.61 -15.72
N GLY A 206 -24.45 -1.66 -14.92
CA GLY A 206 -24.61 -1.56 -13.47
C GLY A 206 -23.30 -1.37 -12.68
N VAL A 207 -22.15 -1.43 -13.35
CA VAL A 207 -20.84 -1.28 -12.69
C VAL A 207 -20.35 0.16 -12.80
N ASN A 208 -20.10 0.81 -11.69
CA ASN A 208 -19.41 2.09 -11.61
C ASN A 208 -17.90 1.84 -11.67
N VAL A 209 -17.18 2.65 -12.47
CA VAL A 209 -15.77 2.43 -12.75
C VAL A 209 -15.00 3.74 -12.65
N VAL A 210 -13.91 3.73 -11.91
CA VAL A 210 -12.82 4.69 -12.06
C VAL A 210 -11.54 3.95 -12.39
N THR A 211 -10.82 4.43 -13.39
CA THR A 211 -9.55 3.85 -13.83
C THR A 211 -8.55 4.98 -14.03
N TYR A 212 -7.38 4.83 -13.46
CA TYR A 212 -6.27 5.75 -13.69
C TYR A 212 -4.97 4.99 -13.93
N GLU A 213 -4.04 5.68 -14.57
CA GLU A 213 -2.70 5.18 -14.88
C GLU A 213 -1.68 6.13 -14.26
N THR A 214 -0.61 5.55 -13.71
CA THR A 214 0.62 6.28 -13.41
C THR A 214 1.74 5.77 -14.32
N ASP A 215 2.29 6.67 -15.13
CA ASP A 215 3.48 6.45 -15.96
C ASP A 215 4.68 7.02 -15.21
N ASN A 216 5.54 6.15 -14.72
CA ASN A 216 6.65 6.49 -13.86
C ASN A 216 7.97 6.18 -14.58
N ARG A 217 8.76 7.21 -14.83
CA ARG A 217 10.03 7.10 -15.53
C ARG A 217 11.16 7.61 -14.67
N ILE A 218 12.24 6.84 -14.56
CA ILE A 218 13.51 7.28 -14.00
C ILE A 218 14.56 7.38 -15.09
N THR A 219 15.38 8.43 -15.04
CA THR A 219 16.49 8.66 -15.94
C THR A 219 17.78 8.81 -15.13
N ASN A 220 18.83 8.10 -15.49
CA ASN A 220 20.15 8.29 -14.90
C ASN A 220 20.72 9.64 -15.37
N THR A 221 20.74 10.65 -14.49
CA THR A 221 21.31 11.98 -14.76
C THR A 221 22.78 12.10 -14.32
N GLY A 222 23.34 11.04 -13.75
CA GLY A 222 24.76 10.97 -13.38
C GLY A 222 25.68 10.70 -14.58
N THR A 223 26.97 10.70 -14.32
CA THR A 223 28.03 10.48 -15.33
C THR A 223 28.48 9.02 -15.43
N ALA A 224 28.07 8.17 -14.46
CA ALA A 224 28.42 6.75 -14.41
C ALA A 224 27.19 5.86 -14.64
N ALA A 225 27.41 4.70 -15.30
CA ALA A 225 26.37 3.71 -15.45
C ALA A 225 26.07 3.02 -14.09
N TRP A 226 24.80 2.69 -13.85
CA TRP A 226 24.37 1.89 -12.71
C TRP A 226 24.62 0.41 -13.02
N LYS A 227 25.26 -0.29 -12.08
CA LYS A 227 25.72 -1.68 -12.28
C LYS A 227 25.34 -2.56 -11.11
N LYS A 228 25.22 -3.87 -11.37
CA LYS A 228 24.85 -4.86 -10.35
C LYS A 228 25.82 -4.91 -9.16
N ASP A 229 27.11 -4.77 -9.42
CA ASP A 229 28.17 -4.83 -8.41
C ASP A 229 28.15 -3.67 -7.40
N THR A 230 27.54 -2.53 -7.79
CA THR A 230 27.38 -1.36 -6.95
C THR A 230 25.94 -1.12 -6.51
N GLY A 231 25.02 -1.96 -6.96
CA GLY A 231 23.59 -1.89 -6.72
C GLY A 231 22.81 -1.24 -7.84
N LEU A 232 21.55 -1.61 -7.93
CA LEU A 232 20.58 -1.06 -8.87
C LEU A 232 19.35 -0.60 -8.10
N VAL A 233 18.56 0.29 -8.70
CA VAL A 233 17.27 0.73 -8.16
C VAL A 233 16.12 0.19 -9.02
N SER A 234 14.91 0.10 -8.44
CA SER A 234 13.67 -0.15 -9.18
C SER A 234 12.63 0.88 -8.84
N ILE A 235 11.73 1.19 -9.78
CA ILE A 235 10.50 1.90 -9.47
C ILE A 235 9.59 0.95 -8.68
N TRP A 236 9.02 1.44 -7.59
CA TRP A 236 8.15 0.67 -6.71
C TRP A 236 6.88 1.49 -6.43
N ILE A 237 5.74 1.02 -6.93
CA ILE A 237 4.45 1.68 -6.74
C ILE A 237 3.67 0.92 -5.69
N LEU A 238 3.16 1.67 -4.69
CA LEU A 238 2.45 1.14 -3.55
C LEU A 238 1.09 1.83 -3.42
N GLY A 239 0.01 1.05 -3.44
CA GLY A 239 -1.34 1.56 -3.25
C GLY A 239 -1.91 1.15 -1.89
N MET A 240 -2.25 2.14 -1.03
CA MET A 240 -2.92 1.92 0.25
C MET A 240 -4.43 2.05 0.09
N TYR A 241 -5.15 0.98 0.41
CA TYR A 241 -6.60 0.90 0.28
C TYR A 241 -7.29 0.67 1.62
N ARG A 242 -8.58 1.01 1.69
CA ARG A 242 -9.41 0.81 2.88
C ARG A 242 -9.79 -0.66 3.01
N PRO A 243 -9.44 -1.33 4.11
CA PRO A 243 -9.82 -2.72 4.35
C PRO A 243 -11.29 -2.85 4.79
N ALA A 244 -11.81 -4.07 4.68
CA ALA A 244 -13.02 -4.54 5.36
C ALA A 244 -12.74 -5.93 5.96
N PRO A 245 -13.58 -6.44 6.88
CA PRO A 245 -13.29 -7.71 7.58
C PRO A 245 -13.04 -8.91 6.68
N ARG A 246 -13.66 -8.95 5.49
CA ARG A 246 -13.52 -10.05 4.51
C ARG A 246 -12.75 -9.65 3.24
N THR A 247 -12.14 -8.46 3.22
CA THR A 247 -11.30 -8.06 2.08
C THR A 247 -10.19 -9.08 1.86
N THR A 248 -10.05 -9.53 0.62
CA THR A 248 -9.06 -10.52 0.23
C THR A 248 -8.32 -10.03 -1.00
N VAL A 249 -6.99 -9.96 -0.92
CA VAL A 249 -6.11 -9.71 -2.07
C VAL A 249 -5.92 -11.01 -2.84
N VAL A 250 -5.94 -10.91 -4.16
CA VAL A 250 -5.72 -12.02 -5.10
C VAL A 250 -4.52 -11.71 -5.99
N ILE A 251 -3.55 -12.61 -6.02
CA ILE A 251 -2.42 -12.51 -6.92
C ILE A 251 -2.35 -13.78 -7.76
N PRO A 252 -2.79 -13.76 -9.02
CA PRO A 252 -2.63 -14.89 -9.92
C PRO A 252 -1.15 -15.07 -10.28
N PHE A 253 -0.72 -16.32 -10.42
CA PHE A 253 0.67 -16.64 -10.71
C PHE A 253 0.81 -17.65 -11.84
N VAL A 254 2.04 -17.79 -12.37
CA VAL A 254 2.37 -18.78 -13.37
C VAL A 254 2.61 -20.14 -12.70
N ALA A 255 1.73 -21.11 -12.94
CA ALA A 255 1.86 -22.47 -12.44
C ALA A 255 3.12 -23.19 -12.96
N GLY A 256 3.48 -24.29 -12.33
CA GLY A 256 4.62 -25.13 -12.69
C GLY A 256 5.42 -25.58 -11.47
N ALA A 257 6.34 -26.54 -11.67
CA ALA A 257 7.14 -27.11 -10.60
C ALA A 257 8.14 -26.10 -10.00
N ASP A 258 8.36 -26.18 -8.69
CA ASP A 258 9.33 -25.30 -7.98
C ASP A 258 10.77 -25.52 -8.45
N SER A 259 11.10 -26.72 -8.89
CA SER A 259 12.43 -27.03 -9.48
C SER A 259 12.77 -26.18 -10.71
N SER A 260 11.75 -25.68 -11.43
CA SER A 260 11.94 -24.88 -12.64
C SER A 260 11.65 -23.38 -12.46
N ARG A 261 10.83 -22.99 -11.45
CA ARG A 261 10.36 -21.63 -11.27
C ARG A 261 10.64 -21.02 -9.89
N GLY A 262 11.20 -21.81 -8.97
CA GLY A 262 11.35 -21.40 -7.57
C GLY A 262 10.01 -21.35 -6.81
N PRO A 263 10.02 -20.84 -5.58
CA PRO A 263 8.84 -20.77 -4.73
C PRO A 263 7.73 -19.95 -5.37
N ILE A 264 6.48 -20.28 -5.06
CA ILE A 264 5.31 -19.54 -5.55
C ILE A 264 5.22 -18.17 -4.90
N VAL A 265 5.52 -18.10 -3.61
CA VAL A 265 5.34 -16.91 -2.78
C VAL A 265 6.49 -16.77 -1.78
N ASN A 266 6.93 -15.53 -1.58
CA ASN A 266 7.72 -15.11 -0.45
C ASN A 266 6.74 -14.59 0.62
N ASP A 267 6.68 -15.27 1.77
CA ASP A 267 5.76 -14.96 2.88
C ASP A 267 6.51 -14.77 4.21
N LYS A 268 7.77 -14.30 4.13
CA LYS A 268 8.68 -14.20 5.28
C LYS A 268 9.16 -12.80 5.59
N TYR A 269 8.62 -11.76 4.93
CA TYR A 269 9.07 -10.37 5.12
C TYR A 269 9.05 -9.92 6.60
N PHE A 270 7.97 -10.23 7.30
CA PHE A 270 7.77 -9.87 8.71
C PHE A 270 7.43 -11.09 9.56
N GLY A 271 8.03 -12.24 9.24
CA GLY A 271 7.69 -13.54 9.77
C GLY A 271 6.73 -14.30 8.87
N LYS A 272 6.63 -15.61 9.10
CA LYS A 272 5.75 -16.50 8.32
C LYS A 272 4.30 -16.08 8.47
N ILE A 273 3.58 -16.01 7.34
CA ILE A 273 2.15 -15.72 7.34
C ILE A 273 1.37 -16.93 7.89
N ASP A 274 0.38 -16.68 8.74
CA ASP A 274 -0.48 -17.72 9.30
C ASP A 274 -1.33 -18.40 8.20
N ALA A 275 -1.61 -19.69 8.39
CA ALA A 275 -2.30 -20.51 7.40
C ALA A 275 -3.75 -20.06 7.13
N ASP A 276 -4.41 -19.41 8.10
CA ASP A 276 -5.76 -18.83 7.94
C ASP A 276 -5.77 -17.50 7.19
N ARG A 277 -4.59 -16.91 6.91
CA ARG A 277 -4.45 -15.63 6.26
C ARG A 277 -3.91 -15.71 4.82
N LEU A 278 -3.31 -16.83 4.44
CA LEU A 278 -2.77 -17.04 3.10
C LEU A 278 -3.18 -18.41 2.58
N ARG A 279 -4.01 -18.42 1.55
CA ARG A 279 -4.40 -19.63 0.82
C ARG A 279 -3.73 -19.62 -0.55
N VAL A 280 -3.04 -20.71 -0.87
CA VAL A 280 -2.37 -20.94 -2.16
C VAL A 280 -3.15 -22.03 -2.90
N THR A 281 -3.54 -21.74 -4.15
CA THR A 281 -4.16 -22.71 -5.07
C THR A 281 -3.22 -23.04 -6.22
N ASP A 282 -3.69 -23.72 -7.24
CA ASP A 282 -2.87 -24.06 -8.42
C ASP A 282 -2.52 -22.86 -9.30
N SER A 283 -3.23 -21.72 -9.17
CA SER A 283 -3.12 -20.58 -10.07
C SER A 283 -3.17 -19.20 -9.41
N ALA A 284 -3.56 -19.11 -8.14
CA ALA A 284 -3.71 -17.84 -7.44
C ALA A 284 -3.40 -17.95 -5.94
N LEU A 285 -2.92 -16.83 -5.39
CA LEU A 285 -2.78 -16.56 -3.97
C LEU A 285 -3.99 -15.75 -3.50
N PHE A 286 -4.48 -16.05 -2.31
CA PHE A 286 -5.54 -15.32 -1.61
C PHE A 286 -5.01 -14.90 -0.25
N PHE A 287 -4.82 -13.60 -0.06
CA PHE A 287 -4.24 -13.03 1.15
C PHE A 287 -5.26 -12.15 1.86
N LYS A 288 -5.53 -12.45 3.13
CA LYS A 288 -6.48 -11.70 3.95
C LYS A 288 -5.99 -10.29 4.23
N ALA A 289 -6.77 -9.30 3.82
CA ALA A 289 -6.42 -7.88 3.80
C ALA A 289 -7.40 -7.06 4.67
N ASP A 290 -7.52 -7.42 5.96
CA ASP A 290 -8.47 -6.84 6.91
C ASP A 290 -7.91 -5.68 7.75
N GLY A 291 -6.64 -5.32 7.59
CA GLY A 291 -5.98 -4.26 8.36
C GLY A 291 -5.78 -4.59 9.85
N GLN A 292 -5.78 -5.88 10.24
CA GLN A 292 -5.73 -6.27 11.66
C GLN A 292 -4.44 -6.98 12.09
N LYS A 293 -3.74 -7.62 11.16
CA LYS A 293 -2.52 -8.36 11.46
C LYS A 293 -1.46 -8.07 10.42
N ARG A 294 -0.33 -7.52 10.87
CA ARG A 294 0.79 -7.17 9.99
C ARG A 294 1.32 -8.40 9.25
N GLY A 295 1.44 -8.27 7.95
CA GLY A 295 2.00 -9.31 7.10
C GLY A 295 2.27 -8.78 5.70
N LYS A 296 3.25 -9.39 5.02
CA LYS A 296 3.59 -9.05 3.63
C LYS A 296 3.90 -10.33 2.86
N ILE A 297 3.38 -10.40 1.64
CA ILE A 297 3.68 -11.45 0.67
C ILE A 297 4.27 -10.85 -0.59
N GLY A 298 5.06 -11.65 -1.33
CA GLY A 298 5.61 -11.25 -2.60
C GLY A 298 5.64 -12.41 -3.59
N VAL A 299 5.56 -12.10 -4.89
CA VAL A 299 5.63 -13.08 -5.97
C VAL A 299 6.84 -12.79 -6.84
N PRO A 300 7.82 -13.74 -6.93
CA PRO A 300 9.03 -13.53 -7.67
C PRO A 300 8.81 -13.61 -9.20
N ARG A 301 9.75 -13.04 -9.96
CA ARG A 301 9.63 -12.88 -11.42
C ARG A 301 9.23 -14.15 -12.20
N PRO A 302 9.75 -15.37 -11.90
CA PRO A 302 9.36 -16.58 -12.65
C PRO A 302 7.89 -16.99 -12.44
N ARG A 303 7.24 -16.46 -11.41
CA ARG A 303 5.84 -16.73 -11.02
C ARG A 303 4.90 -15.58 -11.34
N ALA A 304 5.40 -14.36 -11.42
CA ALA A 304 4.58 -13.16 -11.53
C ALA A 304 3.80 -13.11 -12.85
N ARG A 305 2.57 -12.62 -12.74
CA ARG A 305 1.76 -12.06 -13.82
C ARG A 305 1.69 -10.54 -13.66
N ASP A 306 1.27 -9.86 -14.68
CA ASP A 306 1.18 -8.39 -14.74
C ASP A 306 -0.12 -7.83 -14.13
N VAL A 307 -0.75 -8.59 -13.24
CA VAL A 307 -2.04 -8.26 -12.61
C VAL A 307 -2.11 -8.77 -11.19
N ALA A 308 -2.75 -7.99 -10.33
CA ALA A 308 -3.24 -8.40 -9.02
C ALA A 308 -4.56 -7.68 -8.74
N GLY A 309 -5.25 -8.05 -7.67
CA GLY A 309 -6.47 -7.35 -7.29
C GLY A 309 -6.90 -7.68 -5.87
N SER A 310 -8.03 -7.10 -5.47
CA SER A 310 -8.70 -7.41 -4.20
C SER A 310 -10.21 -7.32 -4.37
N TYR A 311 -10.94 -8.04 -3.53
CA TYR A 311 -12.38 -7.93 -3.45
C TYR A 311 -12.83 -7.68 -2.02
N ASP A 312 -13.69 -6.68 -1.87
CA ASP A 312 -14.43 -6.35 -0.65
C ASP A 312 -15.91 -6.70 -0.85
N PRO A 313 -16.38 -7.80 -0.27
CA PRO A 313 -17.76 -8.25 -0.46
C PRO A 313 -18.79 -7.38 0.29
N GLU A 314 -18.39 -6.66 1.35
CA GLU A 314 -19.28 -5.78 2.10
C GLU A 314 -19.69 -4.56 1.28
N ARG A 315 -18.73 -3.94 0.59
CA ARG A 315 -18.95 -2.76 -0.26
C ARG A 315 -19.17 -3.11 -1.73
N ARG A 316 -18.98 -4.39 -2.10
CA ARG A 316 -18.97 -4.89 -3.47
C ARG A 316 -18.01 -4.10 -4.36
N VAL A 317 -16.78 -3.97 -3.88
CA VAL A 317 -15.69 -3.27 -4.57
C VAL A 317 -14.66 -4.30 -5.03
N LEU A 318 -14.46 -4.37 -6.34
CA LEU A 318 -13.35 -5.09 -6.97
C LEU A 318 -12.28 -4.07 -7.36
N THR A 319 -11.10 -4.17 -6.75
CA THR A 319 -9.92 -3.39 -7.12
C THR A 319 -9.01 -4.27 -7.97
N LEU A 320 -8.56 -3.77 -9.12
CA LEU A 320 -7.56 -4.43 -9.95
C LEU A 320 -6.38 -3.50 -10.16
N VAL A 321 -5.18 -4.06 -10.20
CA VAL A 321 -3.98 -3.37 -10.65
C VAL A 321 -3.36 -4.13 -11.80
N LYS A 322 -2.92 -3.40 -12.83
CA LYS A 322 -2.16 -3.93 -13.97
C LYS A 322 -0.90 -3.11 -14.14
N PHE A 323 0.22 -3.77 -14.40
CA PHE A 323 1.51 -3.08 -14.42
C PHE A 323 2.44 -3.62 -15.50
N THR A 324 3.48 -2.84 -15.82
CA THR A 324 4.49 -3.23 -16.79
C THR A 324 5.30 -4.43 -16.29
N LEU A 325 5.27 -5.54 -17.04
CA LEU A 325 6.04 -6.76 -16.79
C LEU A 325 6.79 -7.19 -18.06
N PRO A 326 7.98 -6.65 -18.36
CA PRO A 326 8.70 -6.95 -19.58
C PRO A 326 9.11 -8.42 -19.66
N ALA A 327 8.84 -9.07 -20.79
CA ALA A 327 9.06 -10.52 -20.97
C ALA A 327 10.54 -10.95 -20.77
N GLY A 328 11.50 -10.12 -21.20
CA GLY A 328 12.94 -10.43 -21.12
C GLY A 328 13.61 -10.01 -19.81
N ALA A 329 12.92 -9.30 -18.92
CA ALA A 329 13.51 -8.86 -17.67
C ALA A 329 13.47 -9.98 -16.62
N THR A 330 14.62 -10.27 -16.03
CA THR A 330 14.79 -11.31 -15.00
C THR A 330 15.21 -10.75 -13.65
N ASP A 331 15.87 -9.61 -13.64
CA ASP A 331 16.42 -8.99 -12.44
C ASP A 331 15.39 -8.04 -11.81
N TYR A 332 15.04 -8.32 -10.56
CA TYR A 332 14.21 -7.47 -9.70
C TYR A 332 14.92 -7.31 -8.37
N VAL A 333 14.97 -6.09 -7.84
CA VAL A 333 15.66 -5.84 -6.57
C VAL A 333 14.98 -6.59 -5.43
N ASN A 334 15.78 -7.22 -4.58
CA ASN A 334 15.30 -7.92 -3.40
C ASN A 334 15.25 -6.94 -2.22
N SER A 335 14.08 -6.79 -1.60
CA SER A 335 13.83 -5.85 -0.52
C SER A 335 13.80 -6.47 0.89
N MET A 336 14.23 -7.73 1.05
CA MET A 336 14.33 -8.36 2.36
C MET A 336 15.37 -7.65 3.25
N TRP A 337 15.04 -7.49 4.52
CA TRP A 337 15.89 -6.79 5.50
C TRP A 337 17.01 -7.68 6.04
N GLU A 338 17.86 -8.15 5.13
CA GLU A 338 19.02 -8.99 5.43
C GLU A 338 20.08 -8.85 4.34
N ARG A 339 21.30 -9.30 4.58
CA ARG A 339 22.30 -9.45 3.51
C ARG A 339 21.90 -10.62 2.62
N GLN A 340 21.71 -10.34 1.35
CA GLN A 340 21.12 -11.26 0.41
C GLN A 340 22.19 -11.93 -0.47
N GLN A 341 22.07 -13.23 -0.67
CA GLN A 341 22.91 -13.96 -1.65
C GLN A 341 22.50 -13.64 -3.10
N GLN A 342 21.19 -13.34 -3.31
CA GLN A 342 20.63 -13.04 -4.62
C GLN A 342 19.90 -11.68 -4.58
N PRO A 343 20.63 -10.56 -4.60
CA PRO A 343 20.04 -9.22 -4.43
C PRO A 343 19.16 -8.77 -5.60
N PHE A 344 19.15 -9.52 -6.71
CA PHE A 344 18.32 -9.24 -7.89
C PHE A 344 17.31 -10.35 -8.21
N ALA A 345 17.03 -11.24 -7.25
CA ALA A 345 15.96 -12.23 -7.31
C ALA A 345 14.76 -11.82 -6.43
N GLY A 346 14.36 -10.57 -6.53
CA GLY A 346 13.28 -9.99 -5.75
C GLY A 346 11.89 -10.23 -6.35
N ASP A 347 10.89 -9.73 -5.64
CA ASP A 347 9.49 -9.87 -5.99
C ASP A 347 9.04 -8.75 -6.94
N VAL A 348 8.13 -9.09 -7.84
CA VAL A 348 7.55 -8.19 -8.85
C VAL A 348 6.30 -7.53 -8.33
N VAL A 349 5.48 -8.29 -7.62
CA VAL A 349 4.23 -7.87 -7.04
C VAL A 349 4.19 -8.29 -5.58
N ASN A 350 3.80 -7.35 -4.72
CA ASN A 350 3.66 -7.59 -3.28
C ASN A 350 2.26 -7.19 -2.82
N SER A 351 1.89 -7.71 -1.66
CA SER A 351 0.76 -7.20 -0.89
C SER A 351 1.15 -7.13 0.58
N TYR A 352 0.80 -6.01 1.21
CA TYR A 352 0.97 -5.77 2.63
C TYR A 352 -0.39 -5.64 3.29
N ASN A 353 -0.54 -6.18 4.48
CA ASN A 353 -1.68 -5.95 5.37
C ASN A 353 -1.18 -5.35 6.67
N ASP A 354 -1.75 -4.21 7.08
CA ASP A 354 -1.34 -3.54 8.29
C ASP A 354 -1.86 -4.23 9.56
N GLY A 355 -1.20 -3.92 10.65
CA GLY A 355 -1.49 -4.39 11.99
C GLY A 355 -0.38 -4.03 12.95
N PRO A 356 -0.53 -4.27 14.25
CA PRO A 356 0.50 -3.97 15.24
C PRO A 356 1.86 -4.57 14.89
N MET A 357 2.91 -3.76 14.93
CA MET A 357 4.29 -4.23 14.67
C MET A 357 4.79 -5.18 15.77
N THR A 358 4.37 -4.92 17.00
CA THR A 358 4.62 -5.76 18.18
C THR A 358 3.35 -5.88 19.01
N PRO A 359 3.18 -6.94 19.82
CA PRO A 359 2.01 -7.07 20.69
C PRO A 359 1.78 -5.82 21.54
N GLY A 360 0.58 -5.23 21.46
CA GLY A 360 0.19 -4.02 22.19
C GLY A 360 0.60 -2.69 21.56
N ALA A 361 1.39 -2.69 20.48
CA ALA A 361 1.68 -1.47 19.74
C ALA A 361 0.45 -1.01 18.91
N ALA A 362 0.33 0.29 18.67
CA ALA A 362 -0.63 0.80 17.71
C ALA A 362 -0.20 0.45 16.27
N PRO A 363 -1.12 0.05 15.37
CA PRO A 363 -0.84 -0.08 13.95
C PRO A 363 -0.60 1.30 13.33
N MET A 364 -0.03 1.35 12.13
CA MET A 364 0.07 2.59 11.34
C MET A 364 -1.30 3.10 10.89
N GLY A 365 -2.26 2.20 10.74
CA GLY A 365 -3.66 2.49 10.42
C GLY A 365 -4.33 1.27 9.82
N PRO A 366 -5.66 1.21 9.72
CA PRO A 366 -6.29 0.08 9.07
C PRO A 366 -6.20 0.24 7.54
N PHE A 367 -5.17 -0.34 6.91
CA PHE A 367 -5.01 -0.37 5.45
C PHE A 367 -4.40 -1.70 4.98
N TYR A 368 -4.52 -1.95 3.69
CA TYR A 368 -3.74 -2.96 2.99
C TYR A 368 -3.14 -2.35 1.73
N GLU A 369 -2.10 -3.00 1.19
CA GLU A 369 -1.43 -2.53 -0.02
C GLU A 369 -1.44 -3.61 -1.11
N ILE A 370 -1.49 -3.14 -2.36
CA ILE A 370 -1.09 -3.88 -3.55
C ILE A 370 0.04 -3.09 -4.19
N GLU A 371 1.15 -3.76 -4.47
CA GLU A 371 2.38 -3.12 -4.87
C GLU A 371 2.92 -3.74 -6.16
N SER A 372 3.59 -2.95 -7.00
CA SER A 372 4.30 -3.45 -8.17
C SER A 372 5.69 -2.84 -8.30
N SER A 373 6.65 -3.64 -8.77
CA SER A 373 8.02 -3.21 -8.98
C SER A 373 8.44 -3.31 -10.44
N SER A 374 9.19 -2.33 -10.91
CA SER A 374 9.91 -2.43 -12.19
C SER A 374 11.08 -3.40 -12.09
N PRO A 375 11.62 -3.86 -13.23
CA PRO A 375 12.94 -4.47 -13.25
C PRO A 375 14.00 -3.57 -12.59
N ALA A 376 15.08 -4.18 -12.12
CA ALA A 376 16.25 -3.48 -11.62
C ALA A 376 16.91 -2.66 -12.76
N ALA A 377 17.07 -1.37 -12.54
CA ALA A 377 17.45 -0.40 -13.55
C ALA A 377 18.99 -0.36 -13.75
N ALA A 378 19.50 -1.12 -14.69
CA ALA A 378 20.89 -1.03 -15.13
C ALA A 378 21.02 0.02 -16.24
N LEU A 379 21.11 1.31 -15.87
CA LEU A 379 21.05 2.45 -16.79
C LEU A 379 22.40 3.08 -17.03
N ALA A 380 22.78 3.20 -18.30
CA ALA A 380 23.85 4.10 -18.73
C ALA A 380 23.49 5.57 -18.45
N PRO A 381 24.44 6.51 -18.41
CA PRO A 381 24.13 7.94 -18.36
C PRO A 381 23.11 8.34 -19.43
N SER A 382 22.12 9.13 -19.04
CA SER A 382 20.98 9.58 -19.86
C SER A 382 19.97 8.49 -20.29
N ALA A 383 20.22 7.22 -19.98
CA ALA A 383 19.24 6.15 -20.22
C ALA A 383 18.11 6.18 -19.18
N SER A 384 16.96 5.67 -19.58
CA SER A 384 15.75 5.68 -18.77
C SER A 384 15.11 4.31 -18.67
N LEU A 385 14.32 4.09 -17.60
CA LEU A 385 13.41 2.97 -17.42
C LEU A 385 12.04 3.52 -17.05
N THR A 386 10.99 2.94 -17.63
CA THR A 386 9.59 3.31 -17.36
C THR A 386 8.85 2.13 -16.73
N HIS A 387 8.00 2.43 -15.75
CA HIS A 387 7.07 1.48 -15.14
C HIS A 387 5.68 2.11 -15.09
N VAL A 388 4.75 1.50 -15.81
CA VAL A 388 3.34 1.91 -15.83
C VAL A 388 2.59 1.07 -14.82
N HIS A 389 1.76 1.72 -14.02
CA HIS A 389 0.84 1.08 -13.08
C HIS A 389 -0.57 1.63 -13.32
N ARG A 390 -1.55 0.75 -13.50
CA ARG A 390 -2.97 1.09 -13.66
C ARG A 390 -3.77 0.55 -12.52
N THR A 391 -4.64 1.39 -11.96
CA THR A 391 -5.58 1.00 -10.91
C THR A 391 -7.00 1.14 -11.44
N PHE A 392 -7.81 0.11 -11.20
CA PHE A 392 -9.23 0.04 -11.53
C PHE A 392 -10.01 -0.20 -10.24
N HIS A 393 -10.95 0.69 -9.94
CA HIS A 393 -11.94 0.40 -8.91
C HIS A 393 -13.31 0.23 -9.57
N LEU A 394 -13.93 -0.89 -9.27
CA LEU A 394 -15.21 -1.29 -9.82
C LEU A 394 -16.18 -1.58 -8.68
N GLN A 395 -17.35 -0.94 -8.71
CA GLN A 395 -18.39 -1.13 -7.70
C GLN A 395 -19.72 -1.39 -8.39
N GLY A 396 -20.43 -2.46 -8.00
CA GLY A 396 -21.68 -2.81 -8.66
C GLY A 396 -22.24 -4.18 -8.31
N PRO A 397 -23.14 -4.71 -9.16
CA PRO A 397 -23.71 -6.02 -8.98
C PRO A 397 -22.66 -7.13 -9.00
N GLU A 398 -22.75 -8.06 -8.04
CA GLU A 398 -21.77 -9.13 -7.85
C GLU A 398 -21.59 -9.99 -9.12
N ALA A 399 -22.67 -10.31 -9.83
CA ALA A 399 -22.61 -11.10 -11.06
C ALA A 399 -21.78 -10.41 -12.17
N GLU A 400 -21.88 -9.08 -12.29
CA GLU A 400 -21.09 -8.31 -13.27
C GLU A 400 -19.61 -8.21 -12.84
N LEU A 401 -19.36 -8.01 -11.54
CA LEU A 401 -18.01 -8.01 -10.98
C LEU A 401 -17.35 -9.40 -11.08
N ASP A 402 -18.09 -10.49 -10.93
CA ASP A 402 -17.59 -11.86 -11.06
C ASP A 402 -17.05 -12.14 -12.48
N ALA A 403 -17.77 -11.68 -13.52
CA ALA A 403 -17.31 -11.80 -14.91
C ALA A 403 -15.95 -11.09 -15.11
N ILE A 404 -15.80 -9.91 -14.52
CA ILE A 404 -14.55 -9.13 -14.59
C ILE A 404 -13.43 -9.82 -13.79
N ALA A 405 -13.72 -10.30 -12.59
CA ALA A 405 -12.74 -11.02 -11.76
C ALA A 405 -12.21 -12.27 -12.47
N ARG A 406 -13.08 -13.05 -13.13
CA ARG A 406 -12.67 -14.20 -13.94
C ARG A 406 -11.80 -13.81 -15.12
N ALA A 407 -12.14 -12.75 -15.82
CA ALA A 407 -11.36 -12.28 -16.98
C ALA A 407 -9.98 -11.76 -16.54
N ALA A 408 -9.90 -10.97 -15.48
CA ALA A 408 -8.68 -10.31 -15.04
C ALA A 408 -7.79 -11.23 -14.16
N LEU A 409 -8.38 -11.94 -13.21
CA LEU A 409 -7.66 -12.70 -12.17
C LEU A 409 -7.72 -14.21 -12.39
N GLY A 410 -8.60 -14.70 -13.28
CA GLY A 410 -8.79 -16.13 -13.53
C GLY A 410 -9.54 -16.88 -12.42
N VAL A 411 -10.19 -16.17 -11.50
CA VAL A 411 -10.92 -16.73 -10.36
C VAL A 411 -12.27 -16.05 -10.19
N SER A 412 -13.25 -16.75 -9.58
CA SER A 412 -14.55 -16.17 -9.26
C SER A 412 -14.51 -15.34 -7.97
N LEU A 413 -15.49 -14.45 -7.78
CA LEU A 413 -15.67 -13.75 -6.49
C LEU A 413 -15.96 -14.75 -5.35
N ALA A 414 -16.67 -15.84 -5.63
CA ALA A 414 -16.89 -16.91 -4.66
C ALA A 414 -15.58 -17.61 -4.25
N ASP A 415 -14.64 -17.81 -5.17
CA ASP A 415 -13.31 -18.34 -4.84
C ASP A 415 -12.51 -17.34 -3.99
N ILE A 416 -12.69 -16.02 -4.22
CA ILE A 416 -11.99 -14.97 -3.47
C ILE A 416 -12.50 -14.95 -2.02
N VAL A 417 -13.80 -14.89 -1.82
CA VAL A 417 -14.41 -14.86 -0.48
C VAL A 417 -14.13 -16.16 0.29
N GLY A 418 -13.93 -17.26 -0.42
CA GLY A 418 -13.75 -18.59 0.17
C GLY A 418 -15.09 -19.23 0.57
N LYS A 419 -15.09 -20.55 0.76
CA LYS A 419 -16.22 -21.24 1.38
C LYS A 419 -16.12 -20.98 2.89
N ASN A 420 -17.18 -20.40 3.47
CA ASN A 420 -17.37 -20.34 4.92
C ASN A 420 -17.44 -21.76 5.50
#